data_03bb9e0c5f736eff7dd253e565bd0aeb
#
_entry.id   03bb9e0c5f736eff7dd253e565bd0aeb
#
_cell.length_a   1.000
_cell.length_b   1.000
_cell.length_c   1.000
_cell.angle_alpha   90.00
_cell.angle_beta   90.00
_cell.angle_gamma   90.00
#
_symmetry.space_group_name_H-M   'P 1'
#
loop_
_entity.id
_entity.type
_entity.pdbx_description
1 polymer ?
#
loop_
_entity_poly.entity_id
_entity_poly.type
_entity_poly.pdbx_seq_one_letter_code
_entity_poly.pdbx_strand_id
1 'polypeptide(L)'
;IRETIKAHFRKESALFHRGIKCLSLFFIDEVAKYRQYDEDGNALLGRYGEIFEQEYRAELLENQNMYDPEYMQYLSCIPVNKTHEGYFSIDPKTKRFKDSKENKGTGSDDVSAYDLIMKDKERLLSLDPTYSPVRFIFSHSALREGWDNPNIFQICSLRQANSISQKRQEVGRGLRLCVDNKGVRQDADTLQGQVQQINSL
;
A
#
# COMPACT_ATOMS: atom_id res chain seq x y z
N ILE A 1 1.41 -7.79 10.17
CA ILE A 1 2.30 -7.48 9.04
C ILE A 1 2.56 -8.77 8.23
N ARG A 2 3.11 -9.83 8.81
CA ARG A 2 3.44 -11.11 8.13
C ARG A 2 2.26 -11.64 7.30
N GLU A 3 1.09 -11.81 7.90
CA GLU A 3 -0.07 -12.37 7.19
C GLU A 3 -0.53 -11.50 6.01
N THR A 4 -0.40 -10.20 6.12
CA THR A 4 -0.70 -9.28 5.01
C THR A 4 0.30 -9.43 3.87
N ILE A 5 1.58 -9.63 4.19
CA ILE A 5 2.63 -9.88 3.18
C ILE A 5 2.35 -11.20 2.45
N LYS A 6 2.02 -12.29 3.19
CA LYS A 6 1.64 -13.59 2.60
C LYS A 6 0.43 -13.49 1.69
N ALA A 7 -0.63 -12.82 2.16
CA ALA A 7 -1.82 -12.60 1.36
C ALA A 7 -1.53 -11.77 0.10
N HIS A 8 -0.67 -10.76 0.23
CA HIS A 8 -0.23 -9.94 -0.89
C HIS A 8 0.49 -10.78 -1.95
N PHE A 9 1.50 -11.55 -1.58
CA PHE A 9 2.26 -12.37 -2.54
C PHE A 9 1.39 -13.38 -3.27
N ARG A 10 0.49 -14.07 -2.56
CA ARG A 10 -0.47 -14.99 -3.17
C ARG A 10 -1.36 -14.28 -4.20
N LYS A 11 -1.87 -13.10 -3.83
CA LYS A 11 -2.74 -12.33 -4.72
C LYS A 11 -1.98 -11.76 -5.90
N GLU A 12 -0.82 -11.15 -5.67
CA GLU A 12 0.00 -10.56 -6.72
C GLU A 12 0.48 -11.60 -7.72
N SER A 13 0.96 -12.77 -7.26
CA SER A 13 1.36 -13.88 -8.14
C SER A 13 0.21 -14.32 -9.05
N ALA A 14 -1.01 -14.43 -8.51
CA ALA A 14 -2.19 -14.81 -9.30
C ALA A 14 -2.60 -13.75 -10.34
N LEU A 15 -2.28 -12.48 -10.10
CA LEU A 15 -2.65 -11.36 -10.96
C LEU A 15 -1.53 -10.89 -11.90
N PHE A 16 -0.30 -11.32 -11.65
CA PHE A 16 0.91 -10.85 -12.34
C PHE A 16 0.80 -11.01 -13.86
N HIS A 17 0.50 -12.22 -14.34
CA HIS A 17 0.35 -12.51 -15.78
C HIS A 17 -0.89 -11.87 -16.42
N ARG A 18 -1.79 -11.31 -15.61
CA ARG A 18 -2.94 -10.51 -16.10
C ARG A 18 -2.59 -9.03 -16.27
N GLY A 19 -1.36 -8.63 -15.95
CA GLY A 19 -0.94 -7.24 -16.00
C GLY A 19 -1.57 -6.37 -14.90
N ILE A 20 -2.03 -6.96 -13.78
CA ILE A 20 -2.69 -6.26 -12.69
C ILE A 20 -1.72 -6.15 -11.52
N LYS A 21 -1.30 -4.93 -11.20
CA LYS A 21 -0.49 -4.65 -10.03
C LYS A 21 -1.32 -4.76 -8.76
N CYS A 22 -0.78 -5.46 -7.78
CA CYS A 22 -1.38 -5.59 -6.45
C CYS A 22 -0.77 -4.55 -5.49
N LEU A 23 -1.62 -3.89 -4.70
CA LEU A 23 -1.22 -3.00 -3.62
C LEU A 23 -1.84 -3.46 -2.31
N SER A 24 -1.09 -3.30 -1.22
CA SER A 24 -1.56 -3.52 0.16
C SER A 24 -1.42 -2.24 0.98
N LEU A 25 -2.41 -1.95 1.79
CA LEU A 25 -2.48 -0.75 2.62
C LEU A 25 -2.41 -1.10 4.10
N PHE A 26 -1.47 -0.49 4.80
CA PHE A 26 -1.36 -0.51 6.25
C PHE A 26 -1.82 0.81 6.86
N PHE A 27 -2.84 0.78 7.71
CA PHE A 27 -3.17 1.89 8.57
C PHE A 27 -2.43 1.77 9.90
N ILE A 28 -1.68 2.79 10.26
CA ILE A 28 -0.89 2.83 11.48
C ILE A 28 -1.39 3.89 12.45
N ASP A 29 -1.08 3.73 13.72
CA ASP A 29 -1.49 4.62 14.81
C ASP A 29 -0.57 5.83 14.96
N GLU A 30 0.73 5.68 14.74
CA GLU A 30 1.74 6.73 14.89
C GLU A 30 2.75 6.69 13.75
N VAL A 31 3.02 7.83 13.13
CA VAL A 31 3.99 7.96 12.04
C VAL A 31 5.40 7.57 12.49
N ALA A 32 5.77 7.88 13.74
CA ALA A 32 7.06 7.54 14.32
C ALA A 32 7.34 6.02 14.36
N LYS A 33 6.30 5.17 14.34
CA LYS A 33 6.47 3.71 14.25
C LYS A 33 6.88 3.23 12.87
N TYR A 34 6.72 4.07 11.86
CA TYR A 34 7.18 3.76 10.50
C TYR A 34 8.40 4.59 10.07
N ARG A 35 8.43 5.89 10.43
CA ARG A 35 9.50 6.83 10.05
C ARG A 35 9.91 7.66 11.25
N GLN A 36 11.21 7.63 11.57
CA GLN A 36 11.84 8.46 12.59
C GLN A 36 12.88 9.38 11.95
N TYR A 37 13.41 10.29 12.75
CA TYR A 37 14.46 11.20 12.32
C TYR A 37 15.49 11.30 13.45
N ASP A 38 16.78 11.24 13.10
CA ASP A 38 17.87 11.48 14.03
C ASP A 38 18.05 12.99 14.35
N GLU A 39 19.05 13.30 15.17
CA GLU A 39 19.36 14.68 15.58
C GLU A 39 19.75 15.55 14.38
N ASP A 40 20.39 14.98 13.38
CA ASP A 40 20.80 15.65 12.13
C ASP A 40 19.66 15.79 11.12
N GLY A 41 18.51 15.16 11.39
CA GLY A 41 17.33 15.19 10.53
C GLY A 41 17.30 14.13 9.45
N ASN A 42 18.22 13.14 9.47
CA ASN A 42 18.19 12.04 8.54
C ASN A 42 17.02 11.09 8.87
N ALA A 43 16.37 10.60 7.82
CA ALA A 43 15.24 9.70 7.96
C ALA A 43 15.70 8.30 8.36
N LEU A 44 15.16 7.78 9.45
CA LEU A 44 15.37 6.42 9.95
C LEU A 44 14.09 5.61 9.80
N LEU A 45 14.26 4.30 9.61
CA LEU A 45 13.12 3.39 9.59
C LEU A 45 12.62 3.18 11.02
N GLY A 46 11.31 3.28 11.23
CA GLY A 46 10.69 2.97 12.51
C GLY A 46 10.36 1.47 12.63
N ARG A 47 9.94 1.05 13.82
CA ARG A 47 9.69 -0.35 14.16
C ARG A 47 8.80 -1.11 13.18
N TYR A 48 7.73 -0.49 12.66
CA TYR A 48 6.84 -1.16 11.70
C TYR A 48 7.51 -1.37 10.34
N GLY A 49 8.34 -0.42 9.92
CA GLY A 49 9.13 -0.58 8.70
C GLY A 49 10.19 -1.67 8.83
N GLU A 50 10.89 -1.73 9.98
CA GLU A 50 11.88 -2.78 10.27
C GLU A 50 11.24 -4.17 10.28
N ILE A 51 10.12 -4.34 11.00
CA ILE A 51 9.37 -5.59 11.03
C ILE A 51 8.90 -5.95 9.62
N PHE A 52 8.39 -4.97 8.86
CA PHE A 52 7.94 -5.20 7.49
C PHE A 52 9.08 -5.75 6.61
N GLU A 53 10.23 -5.09 6.61
CA GLU A 53 11.35 -5.54 5.78
C GLU A 53 11.89 -6.91 6.19
N GLN A 54 11.92 -7.20 7.49
CA GLN A 54 12.31 -8.52 8.01
C GLN A 54 11.34 -9.61 7.53
N GLU A 55 10.03 -9.40 7.70
CA GLU A 55 9.01 -10.35 7.30
C GLU A 55 8.92 -10.54 5.79
N TYR A 56 9.13 -9.45 5.04
CA TYR A 56 9.18 -9.51 3.58
C TYR A 56 10.33 -10.39 3.08
N ARG A 57 11.55 -10.22 3.65
CA ARG A 57 12.71 -11.05 3.31
C ARG A 57 12.48 -12.52 3.68
N ALA A 58 11.88 -12.76 4.85
CA ALA A 58 11.56 -14.12 5.30
C ALA A 58 10.58 -14.80 4.34
N GLU A 59 9.51 -14.12 3.94
CA GLU A 59 8.51 -14.65 3.01
C GLU A 59 9.12 -14.97 1.64
N LEU A 60 9.99 -14.13 1.11
CA LEU A 60 10.70 -14.40 -0.15
C LEU A 60 11.56 -15.65 -0.06
N LEU A 61 12.30 -15.85 1.05
CA LEU A 61 13.17 -17.00 1.24
C LEU A 61 12.39 -18.30 1.46
N GLU A 62 11.33 -18.24 2.27
CA GLU A 62 10.52 -19.42 2.61
C GLU A 62 9.75 -19.95 1.41
N ASN A 63 9.31 -19.07 0.51
CA ASN A 63 8.37 -19.42 -0.55
C ASN A 63 8.92 -19.24 -1.97
N GLN A 64 10.23 -19.05 -2.14
CA GLN A 64 10.85 -18.81 -3.45
C GLN A 64 10.53 -19.91 -4.50
N ASN A 65 10.30 -21.17 -4.06
CA ASN A 65 9.97 -22.28 -4.95
C ASN A 65 8.47 -22.48 -5.15
N MET A 66 7.62 -21.71 -4.49
CA MET A 66 6.16 -21.84 -4.57
C MET A 66 5.54 -20.96 -5.65
N TYR A 67 6.26 -19.93 -6.06
CA TYR A 67 5.78 -18.94 -7.02
C TYR A 67 6.38 -19.18 -8.42
N ASP A 68 5.69 -18.65 -9.41
CA ASP A 68 6.15 -18.67 -10.80
C ASP A 68 7.54 -18.03 -10.95
N PRO A 69 8.47 -18.62 -11.76
CA PRO A 69 9.82 -18.10 -11.93
C PRO A 69 9.88 -16.68 -12.49
N GLU A 70 8.98 -16.31 -13.39
CA GLU A 70 8.94 -14.95 -13.96
C GLU A 70 8.52 -13.93 -12.91
N TYR A 71 7.53 -14.29 -12.07
CA TYR A 71 7.14 -13.47 -10.94
C TYR A 71 8.27 -13.33 -9.91
N MET A 72 9.00 -14.40 -9.62
CA MET A 72 10.17 -14.35 -8.72
C MET A 72 11.28 -13.49 -9.29
N GLN A 73 11.52 -13.54 -10.59
CA GLN A 73 12.46 -12.65 -11.26
C GLN A 73 12.03 -11.18 -11.13
N TYR A 74 10.75 -10.88 -11.34
CA TYR A 74 10.19 -9.54 -11.11
C TYR A 74 10.46 -9.06 -9.68
N LEU A 75 10.18 -9.89 -8.67
CA LEU A 75 10.42 -9.55 -7.26
C LEU A 75 11.90 -9.28 -6.97
N SER A 76 12.81 -10.06 -7.56
CA SER A 76 14.25 -9.92 -7.35
C SER A 76 14.83 -8.60 -7.89
N CYS A 77 14.15 -7.97 -8.84
CA CYS A 77 14.54 -6.67 -9.36
C CYS A 77 14.23 -5.51 -8.42
N ILE A 78 13.44 -5.74 -7.35
CA ILE A 78 12.98 -4.68 -6.45
C ILE A 78 13.69 -4.80 -5.10
N PRO A 79 14.56 -3.86 -4.71
CA PRO A 79 15.13 -3.82 -3.37
C PRO A 79 14.04 -3.70 -2.31
N VAL A 80 14.15 -4.45 -1.21
CA VAL A 80 13.10 -4.54 -0.18
C VAL A 80 12.72 -3.16 0.36
N ASN A 81 13.69 -2.29 0.61
CA ASN A 81 13.45 -0.94 1.10
C ASN A 81 12.76 0.00 0.08
N LYS A 82 12.53 -0.45 -1.14
CA LYS A 82 11.76 0.27 -2.17
C LYS A 82 10.36 -0.29 -2.39
N THR A 83 10.06 -1.46 -1.81
CA THR A 83 8.76 -2.12 -1.97
C THR A 83 7.64 -1.45 -1.19
N HIS A 84 7.99 -0.59 -0.23
CA HIS A 84 7.03 0.08 0.64
C HIS A 84 7.30 1.59 0.75
N GLU A 85 6.25 2.36 0.94
CA GLU A 85 6.33 3.82 1.11
C GLU A 85 5.28 4.30 2.11
N GLY A 86 5.63 5.38 2.82
CA GLY A 86 4.75 6.05 3.77
C GLY A 86 4.13 7.30 3.17
N TYR A 87 2.80 7.37 3.21
CA TYR A 87 2.05 8.53 2.78
C TYR A 87 1.43 9.21 4.01
N PHE A 88 2.14 10.21 4.51
CA PHE A 88 1.82 10.94 5.74
C PHE A 88 1.79 12.43 5.51
N SER A 89 1.14 13.15 6.41
CA SER A 89 1.20 14.61 6.45
C SER A 89 2.62 15.08 6.66
N ILE A 90 2.98 16.16 5.98
CA ILE A 90 4.31 16.76 6.04
C ILE A 90 4.24 18.06 6.84
N ASP A 91 5.12 18.22 7.81
CA ASP A 91 5.29 19.48 8.51
C ASP A 91 5.88 20.54 7.57
N PRO A 92 5.21 21.70 7.36
CA PRO A 92 5.68 22.71 6.42
C PRO A 92 7.04 23.30 6.74
N LYS A 93 7.40 23.35 8.03
CA LYS A 93 8.65 23.99 8.52
C LYS A 93 9.81 23.02 8.45
N THR A 94 9.63 21.81 9.01
CA THR A 94 10.71 20.83 9.14
C THR A 94 10.82 19.89 7.94
N LYS A 95 9.80 19.85 7.07
CA LYS A 95 9.66 18.91 5.96
C LYS A 95 9.65 17.44 6.39
N ARG A 96 9.43 17.16 7.67
CA ARG A 96 9.36 15.81 8.24
C ARG A 96 7.92 15.31 8.23
N PHE A 97 7.75 14.01 8.16
CA PHE A 97 6.45 13.38 8.36
C PHE A 97 5.96 13.60 9.79
N LYS A 98 4.66 13.82 9.92
CA LYS A 98 3.98 14.01 11.21
C LYS A 98 2.66 13.28 11.26
N ASP A 99 2.18 13.03 12.49
CA ASP A 99 0.82 12.56 12.72
C ASP A 99 -0.19 13.65 12.30
N SER A 100 -1.23 13.24 11.60
CA SER A 100 -2.32 14.14 11.27
C SER A 100 -3.17 14.38 12.50
N LYS A 101 -3.40 15.64 12.85
CA LYS A 101 -4.32 16.03 13.93
C LYS A 101 -5.74 16.13 13.39
N GLU A 102 -6.70 15.54 14.14
CA GLU A 102 -8.11 15.74 13.87
C GLU A 102 -8.53 17.17 14.28
N ASN A 103 -8.54 18.08 13.33
CA ASN A 103 -9.18 19.37 13.56
C ASN A 103 -10.67 19.24 13.26
N LYS A 104 -11.49 19.34 14.31
CA LYS A 104 -12.95 19.46 14.17
C LYS A 104 -13.23 20.83 13.51
N GLY A 105 -13.41 20.85 12.18
CA GLY A 105 -14.10 21.95 11.54
C GLY A 105 -13.44 22.77 10.44
N THR A 106 -12.14 22.56 10.09
CA THR A 106 -11.52 23.24 8.95
C THR A 106 -10.43 22.39 8.34
N GLY A 107 -10.40 22.32 7.02
CA GLY A 107 -9.53 21.51 6.16
C GLY A 107 -8.28 20.92 6.77
N SER A 108 -8.16 19.64 6.62
CA SER A 108 -7.11 18.83 7.24
C SER A 108 -5.71 19.23 6.78
N ASP A 109 -4.75 19.17 7.68
CA ASP A 109 -3.30 19.20 7.40
C ASP A 109 -2.86 18.07 6.44
N ASP A 110 -3.79 17.22 6.01
CA ASP A 110 -3.59 16.05 5.16
C ASP A 110 -3.49 16.37 3.66
N VAL A 111 -3.64 17.63 3.24
CA VAL A 111 -3.62 18.03 1.83
C VAL A 111 -2.31 17.60 1.15
N SER A 112 -1.17 17.72 1.83
CA SER A 112 0.13 17.36 1.24
C SER A 112 0.29 15.86 1.00
N ALA A 113 -0.20 15.01 1.91
CA ALA A 113 -0.14 13.56 1.74
C ALA A 113 -1.17 13.07 0.70
N TYR A 114 -2.35 13.69 0.68
CA TYR A 114 -3.36 13.44 -0.35
C TYR A 114 -2.84 13.81 -1.74
N ASP A 115 -2.26 15.00 -1.91
CA ASP A 115 -1.71 15.45 -3.18
C ASP A 115 -0.58 14.53 -3.68
N LEU A 116 0.26 14.05 -2.76
CA LEU A 116 1.34 13.12 -3.09
C LEU A 116 0.78 11.80 -3.64
N ILE A 117 -0.19 11.22 -2.96
CA ILE A 117 -0.85 9.97 -3.38
C ILE A 117 -1.62 10.16 -4.70
N MET A 118 -2.30 11.28 -4.88
CA MET A 118 -3.05 11.54 -6.11
C MET A 118 -2.13 11.73 -7.32
N LYS A 119 -0.98 12.38 -7.14
CA LYS A 119 0.05 12.49 -8.17
C LYS A 119 0.67 11.13 -8.53
N ASP A 120 0.80 10.25 -7.56
CA ASP A 120 1.40 8.92 -7.74
C ASP A 120 0.40 7.84 -8.18
N LYS A 121 -0.89 8.18 -8.31
CA LYS A 121 -1.96 7.18 -8.59
C LYS A 121 -1.66 6.33 -9.82
N GLU A 122 -1.30 6.96 -10.93
CA GLU A 122 -0.97 6.25 -12.18
C GLU A 122 0.33 5.47 -12.05
N ARG A 123 1.35 6.05 -11.42
CA ARG A 123 2.61 5.37 -11.14
C ARG A 123 2.40 4.09 -10.35
N LEU A 124 1.57 4.13 -9.32
CA LEU A 124 1.27 2.99 -8.46
C LEU A 124 0.56 1.83 -9.19
N LEU A 125 0.02 2.03 -10.38
CA LEU A 125 -0.60 0.98 -11.20
C LEU A 125 0.37 0.30 -12.17
N SER A 126 1.57 0.85 -12.36
CA SER A 126 2.57 0.29 -13.27
C SER A 126 3.25 -0.95 -12.68
N LEU A 127 3.44 -1.99 -13.50
CA LEU A 127 4.22 -3.19 -13.16
C LEU A 127 5.72 -3.03 -13.43
N ASP A 128 6.17 -1.91 -14.00
CA ASP A 128 7.61 -1.66 -14.18
C ASP A 128 8.30 -1.54 -12.81
N PRO A 129 9.21 -2.48 -12.45
CA PRO A 129 9.83 -2.50 -11.13
C PRO A 129 10.78 -1.32 -10.89
N THR A 130 11.28 -0.69 -11.93
CA THR A 130 12.19 0.47 -11.84
C THR A 130 11.41 1.76 -11.68
N TYR A 131 10.30 1.90 -12.40
CA TYR A 131 9.42 3.07 -12.34
C TYR A 131 8.50 3.05 -11.11
N SER A 132 7.96 1.90 -10.75
CA SER A 132 6.98 1.73 -9.68
C SER A 132 7.28 0.54 -8.77
N PRO A 133 8.34 0.60 -7.95
CA PRO A 133 8.72 -0.49 -7.05
C PRO A 133 7.74 -0.65 -5.86
N VAL A 134 6.99 0.39 -5.51
CA VAL A 134 6.09 0.40 -4.34
C VAL A 134 4.92 -0.57 -4.54
N ARG A 135 4.70 -1.42 -3.55
CA ARG A 135 3.64 -2.44 -3.49
C ARG A 135 2.88 -2.40 -2.17
N PHE A 136 3.50 -1.83 -1.14
CA PHE A 136 2.91 -1.68 0.19
C PHE A 136 2.90 -0.21 0.59
N ILE A 137 1.76 0.24 1.07
CA ILE A 137 1.52 1.63 1.44
C ILE A 137 1.26 1.70 2.93
N PHE A 138 1.98 2.56 3.64
CA PHE A 138 1.72 2.88 5.03
C PHE A 138 1.06 4.25 5.12
N SER A 139 -0.02 4.37 5.89
CA SER A 139 -0.73 5.63 6.08
C SER A 139 -1.28 5.76 7.49
N HIS A 140 -1.33 6.98 8.01
CA HIS A 140 -1.94 7.29 9.30
C HIS A 140 -3.42 7.68 9.13
N SER A 141 -3.68 8.80 8.49
CA SER A 141 -5.04 9.35 8.32
C SER A 141 -5.28 9.96 6.95
N ALA A 142 -4.23 10.19 6.19
CA ALA A 142 -4.25 10.93 4.92
C ALA A 142 -5.17 10.36 3.84
N LEU A 143 -5.63 9.13 4.02
CA LEU A 143 -6.51 8.44 3.08
C LEU A 143 -7.99 8.51 3.47
N ARG A 144 -8.39 9.53 4.26
CA ARG A 144 -9.76 9.59 4.80
C ARG A 144 -10.83 9.84 3.76
N GLU A 145 -10.63 10.78 2.85
CA GLU A 145 -11.66 11.14 1.88
C GLU A 145 -11.06 11.32 0.48
N GLY A 146 -11.75 10.82 -0.53
CA GLY A 146 -11.42 11.04 -1.93
C GLY A 146 -10.29 10.20 -2.52
N TRP A 147 -9.49 9.49 -1.71
CA TRP A 147 -8.51 8.57 -2.25
C TRP A 147 -9.14 7.23 -2.58
N ASP A 148 -9.04 6.86 -3.84
CA ASP A 148 -9.43 5.56 -4.35
C ASP A 148 -8.34 5.02 -5.27
N ASN A 149 -7.63 4.00 -4.84
CA ASN A 149 -6.81 3.22 -5.76
C ASN A 149 -7.52 1.89 -6.02
N PRO A 150 -7.86 1.58 -7.28
CA PRO A 150 -8.63 0.39 -7.62
C PRO A 150 -7.88 -0.91 -7.33
N ASN A 151 -6.56 -0.86 -7.22
CA ASN A 151 -5.71 -2.05 -7.09
C ASN A 151 -5.26 -2.33 -5.64
N ILE A 152 -5.95 -1.79 -4.64
CA ILE A 152 -5.77 -2.21 -3.25
C ILE A 152 -6.57 -3.48 -3.00
N PHE A 153 -5.85 -4.57 -2.75
CA PHE A 153 -6.44 -5.88 -2.49
C PHE A 153 -6.39 -6.30 -1.03
N GLN A 154 -5.46 -5.75 -0.25
CA GLN A 154 -5.35 -6.01 1.18
C GLN A 154 -5.34 -4.70 1.97
N ILE A 155 -6.06 -4.70 3.09
CA ILE A 155 -6.06 -3.61 4.07
C ILE A 155 -5.76 -4.21 5.43
N CYS A 156 -4.71 -3.71 6.07
CA CYS A 156 -4.31 -4.10 7.41
C CYS A 156 -4.36 -2.88 8.34
N SER A 157 -5.14 -2.95 9.41
CA SER A 157 -5.14 -1.92 10.44
C SER A 157 -4.25 -2.36 11.60
N LEU A 158 -3.14 -1.66 11.80
CA LEU A 158 -2.24 -1.82 12.95
C LEU A 158 -2.60 -0.88 14.10
N ARG A 159 -3.71 -0.18 14.00
CA ARG A 159 -4.25 0.70 15.02
C ARG A 159 -5.52 0.12 15.64
N GLN A 160 -5.82 0.53 16.87
CA GLN A 160 -7.11 0.23 17.46
C GLN A 160 -8.18 1.09 16.79
N ALA A 161 -9.17 0.46 16.21
CA ALA A 161 -10.31 1.17 15.64
C ALA A 161 -11.33 1.44 16.77
N ASN A 162 -11.65 2.71 16.99
CA ASN A 162 -12.54 3.16 18.04
C ASN A 162 -14.02 2.94 17.73
N SER A 163 -14.37 2.61 16.48
CA SER A 163 -15.75 2.36 16.07
C SER A 163 -15.86 1.40 14.87
N ILE A 164 -17.00 0.71 14.80
CA ILE A 164 -17.39 -0.13 13.67
C ILE A 164 -17.50 0.71 12.39
N SER A 165 -17.99 1.95 12.49
CA SER A 165 -18.12 2.88 11.37
C SER A 165 -16.78 3.21 10.74
N GLN A 166 -15.75 3.46 11.56
CA GLN A 166 -14.39 3.72 11.08
C GLN A 166 -13.81 2.51 10.31
N LYS A 167 -13.99 1.29 10.84
CA LYS A 167 -13.57 0.06 10.16
C LYS A 167 -14.26 -0.11 8.80
N ARG A 168 -15.58 0.15 8.74
CA ARG A 168 -16.33 0.07 7.48
C ARG A 168 -15.84 1.08 6.45
N GLN A 169 -15.49 2.29 6.85
CA GLN A 169 -14.93 3.31 5.98
C GLN A 169 -13.55 2.93 5.45
N GLU A 170 -12.70 2.34 6.29
CA GLU A 170 -11.38 1.83 5.90
C GLU A 170 -11.51 0.71 4.84
N VAL A 171 -12.37 -0.27 5.10
CA VAL A 171 -12.62 -1.40 4.16
C VAL A 171 -13.27 -0.91 2.87
N GLY A 172 -14.22 0.02 2.93
CA GLY A 172 -14.90 0.57 1.75
C GLY A 172 -13.97 1.24 0.72
N ARG A 173 -12.75 1.61 1.14
CA ARG A 173 -11.73 2.18 0.24
C ARG A 173 -11.07 1.14 -0.67
N GLY A 174 -11.03 -0.13 -0.25
CA GLY A 174 -10.50 -1.24 -1.03
C GLY A 174 -11.53 -1.97 -1.89
N LEU A 175 -12.83 -1.62 -1.77
CA LEU A 175 -13.90 -2.26 -2.54
C LEU A 175 -14.10 -1.54 -3.88
N ARG A 176 -13.14 -1.66 -4.78
CA ARG A 176 -13.19 -1.10 -6.13
C ARG A 176 -12.93 -2.18 -7.16
N LEU A 177 -13.46 -1.99 -8.37
CA LEU A 177 -13.05 -2.80 -9.51
C LEU A 177 -11.62 -2.44 -9.90
N CYS A 178 -10.74 -3.42 -9.92
CA CYS A 178 -9.34 -3.19 -10.27
C CYS A 178 -9.17 -2.85 -11.75
N VAL A 179 -8.01 -2.28 -12.07
CA VAL A 179 -7.59 -2.00 -13.45
C VAL A 179 -6.28 -2.72 -13.76
N ASP A 180 -6.07 -3.06 -15.02
CA ASP A 180 -4.78 -3.56 -15.50
C ASP A 180 -3.76 -2.42 -15.69
N ASN A 181 -2.56 -2.75 -16.15
CA ASN A 181 -1.48 -1.81 -16.43
C ASN A 181 -1.75 -0.86 -17.62
N LYS A 182 -2.84 -1.07 -18.36
CA LYS A 182 -3.34 -0.18 -19.42
C LYS A 182 -4.49 0.71 -18.95
N GLY A 183 -4.88 0.62 -17.68
CA GLY A 183 -5.99 1.35 -17.08
C GLY A 183 -7.37 0.78 -17.41
N VAL A 184 -7.43 -0.41 -18.01
CA VAL A 184 -8.70 -1.06 -18.37
C VAL A 184 -9.32 -1.69 -17.12
N ARG A 185 -10.58 -1.33 -16.84
CA ARG A 185 -11.33 -1.88 -15.71
C ARG A 185 -11.62 -3.35 -15.91
N GLN A 186 -11.36 -4.13 -14.87
CA GLN A 186 -11.57 -5.57 -14.87
C GLN A 186 -12.96 -5.89 -14.28
N ASP A 187 -13.99 -5.70 -15.10
CA ASP A 187 -15.40 -6.01 -14.77
C ASP A 187 -15.86 -7.33 -15.40
N ALA A 188 -17.15 -7.65 -15.22
CA ALA A 188 -17.75 -8.88 -15.71
C ALA A 188 -17.65 -9.02 -17.25
N ASP A 189 -17.78 -7.92 -17.97
CA ASP A 189 -17.75 -7.92 -19.44
C ASP A 189 -16.31 -8.16 -19.93
N THR A 190 -15.34 -7.47 -19.35
CA THR A 190 -13.91 -7.64 -19.68
C THR A 190 -13.41 -9.05 -19.33
N LEU A 191 -13.89 -9.62 -18.23
CA LEU A 191 -13.45 -10.92 -17.72
C LEU A 191 -14.30 -12.09 -18.20
N GLN A 192 -15.29 -11.84 -19.04
CA GLN A 192 -16.20 -12.88 -19.57
C GLN A 192 -16.81 -13.76 -18.46
N GLY A 193 -17.22 -13.15 -17.36
CA GLY A 193 -17.80 -13.84 -16.21
C GLY A 193 -16.80 -14.38 -15.17
N GLN A 194 -15.49 -14.21 -15.35
CA GLN A 194 -14.45 -14.68 -14.42
C GLN A 194 -14.11 -13.66 -13.31
N VAL A 195 -15.01 -12.73 -13.00
CA VAL A 195 -14.81 -11.67 -11.96
C VAL A 195 -14.45 -12.26 -10.61
N GLN A 196 -15.01 -13.41 -10.24
CA GLN A 196 -14.73 -14.07 -8.97
C GLN A 196 -13.26 -14.44 -8.76
N GLN A 197 -12.51 -14.72 -9.82
CA GLN A 197 -11.08 -15.07 -9.73
C GLN A 197 -10.19 -13.88 -9.36
N ILE A 198 -10.65 -12.66 -9.58
CA ILE A 198 -9.88 -11.44 -9.29
C ILE A 198 -10.28 -10.85 -7.94
N ASN A 199 -11.57 -10.86 -7.62
CA ASN A 199 -12.10 -10.16 -6.44
C ASN A 199 -12.36 -11.08 -5.23
N SER A 200 -12.33 -12.42 -5.43
CA SER A 200 -12.48 -13.35 -4.32
C SER A 200 -11.13 -13.56 -3.60
N LEU A 201 -11.02 -12.94 -2.45
CA LEU A 201 -10.34 -13.50 -1.24
C LEU A 201 -10.77 -12.74 -0.03
#